data_cd57dd403fb9796bc7484a98c80ffed9
#
_entry.id   cd57dd403fb9796bc7484a98c80ffed9
#
_cell.length_a   1.000
_cell.length_b   1.000
_cell.length_c   1.000
_cell.angle_alpha   90.00
_cell.angle_beta   90.00
_cell.angle_gamma   90.00
#
_symmetry.space_group_name_H-M   'P 1'
#
loop_
_entity.id
_entity.type
_entity.pdbx_description
1 polymer ?
#
loop_
_entity_poly.entity_id
_entity_poly.type
_entity_poly.pdbx_seq_one_letter_code
_entity_poly.pdbx_strand_id
1 'polypeptide(L)'
;MAVETGILLESGTNELELLEFVVGNQHYGINVAKINELCPYQEPTMVPNAHEYIEGIFMPRERLITVINLAKALGVPSSGDTSHDMYIITNFNRLHTAFHVQQVLGIHRVSWKDIAKPDSTISGNGKGVATGITKINGRIIIVLDFEKIVTEVNPETGLKLSEIEAMGERSRIDYTILLAEDSPLLLEMLKKCLTKAGYSHLIPTTNGLEAWNTLDRMMKDGAVIGKDISLVITDIEMPQM
;
A
#
# COMPACT_ATOMS: atom_id res chain seq x y z
N MET A 1 32.98 -21.80 27.13
CA MET A 1 32.36 -21.98 25.81
C MET A 1 31.11 -21.11 25.80
N ALA A 2 31.22 -19.92 25.25
CA ALA A 2 30.10 -19.03 25.09
C ALA A 2 29.39 -19.44 23.80
N VAL A 3 28.10 -19.76 23.90
CA VAL A 3 27.23 -19.99 22.74
C VAL A 3 26.87 -18.62 22.19
N GLU A 4 27.51 -18.26 21.08
CA GLU A 4 27.03 -17.15 20.24
C GLU A 4 25.65 -17.51 19.71
N THR A 5 24.61 -16.94 20.32
CA THR A 5 23.30 -16.83 19.68
C THR A 5 23.41 -15.80 18.57
N GLY A 6 23.96 -16.21 17.44
CA GLY A 6 23.80 -15.49 16.20
C GLY A 6 22.31 -15.43 15.87
N ILE A 7 21.71 -14.27 16.08
CA ILE A 7 20.45 -13.93 15.40
C ILE A 7 20.81 -13.98 13.92
N LEU A 8 20.47 -15.10 13.27
CA LEU A 8 20.37 -15.17 11.83
C LEU A 8 19.32 -14.14 11.43
N LEU A 9 19.77 -12.94 11.15
CA LEU A 9 19.14 -12.11 10.15
C LEU A 9 19.30 -12.94 8.85
N GLU A 10 18.40 -13.88 8.63
CA GLU A 10 18.12 -14.33 7.29
C GLU A 10 17.84 -13.03 6.54
N SER A 11 18.77 -12.68 5.67
CA SER A 11 18.63 -11.57 4.72
C SER A 11 17.22 -11.67 4.18
N GLY A 12 16.38 -10.66 4.49
CA GLY A 12 14.96 -10.71 4.26
C GLY A 12 14.71 -11.26 2.87
N THR A 13 13.91 -12.29 2.80
CA THR A 13 13.51 -12.86 1.51
C THR A 13 12.92 -11.68 0.76
N ASN A 14 13.59 -11.24 -0.31
CA ASN A 14 13.17 -10.13 -1.16
C ASN A 14 11.95 -10.60 -1.97
N GLU A 15 10.94 -11.13 -1.25
CA GLU A 15 9.77 -11.82 -1.74
C GLU A 15 8.51 -11.21 -1.12
N LEU A 16 7.51 -11.07 -1.95
CA LEU A 16 6.17 -10.65 -1.60
C LEU A 16 5.24 -11.87 -1.62
N GLU A 17 4.42 -12.06 -0.59
CA GLU A 17 3.30 -13.00 -0.64
C GLU A 17 2.09 -12.29 -1.26
N LEU A 18 1.75 -12.72 -2.47
CA LEU A 18 0.68 -12.13 -3.28
C LEU A 18 -0.53 -13.06 -3.31
N LEU A 19 -1.69 -12.58 -2.86
CA LEU A 19 -2.96 -13.27 -3.06
C LEU A 19 -3.45 -13.01 -4.49
N GLU A 20 -3.57 -14.06 -5.30
CA GLU A 20 -4.15 -13.99 -6.65
C GLU A 20 -5.66 -14.13 -6.58
N PHE A 21 -6.38 -13.25 -7.25
CA PHE A 21 -7.84 -13.28 -7.37
C PHE A 21 -8.29 -12.82 -8.76
N VAL A 22 -9.56 -13.07 -9.08
CA VAL A 22 -10.15 -12.75 -10.38
C VAL A 22 -11.25 -11.72 -10.22
N VAL A 23 -11.26 -10.74 -11.11
CA VAL A 23 -12.35 -9.77 -11.30
C VAL A 23 -12.59 -9.62 -12.81
N GLY A 24 -13.80 -9.84 -13.26
CA GLY A 24 -14.06 -10.01 -14.70
C GLY A 24 -13.34 -11.26 -15.22
N ASN A 25 -12.60 -11.09 -16.30
CA ASN A 25 -11.76 -12.15 -16.88
C ASN A 25 -10.27 -11.89 -16.66
N GLN A 26 -9.91 -11.07 -15.66
CA GLN A 26 -8.54 -10.64 -15.43
C GLN A 26 -8.05 -11.07 -14.05
N HIS A 27 -6.75 -11.33 -13.98
CA HIS A 27 -6.06 -11.74 -12.77
C HIS A 27 -5.43 -10.54 -12.08
N TYR A 28 -5.71 -10.42 -10.80
CA TYR A 28 -5.21 -9.36 -9.94
C TYR A 28 -4.52 -9.95 -8.72
N GLY A 29 -3.74 -9.12 -8.06
CA GLY A 29 -3.05 -9.52 -6.84
C GLY A 29 -3.06 -8.41 -5.79
N ILE A 30 -3.04 -8.82 -4.54
CA ILE A 30 -2.81 -7.93 -3.38
C ILE A 30 -1.81 -8.60 -2.44
N ASN A 31 -0.97 -7.77 -1.78
CA ASN A 31 -0.09 -8.24 -0.73
C ASN A 31 -0.89 -8.86 0.43
N VAL A 32 -0.55 -10.11 0.79
CA VAL A 32 -1.19 -10.82 1.90
C VAL A 32 -1.09 -10.07 3.21
N ALA A 33 -0.01 -9.32 3.44
CA ALA A 33 0.17 -8.51 4.64
C ALA A 33 -0.94 -7.44 4.85
N LYS A 34 -1.63 -7.03 3.78
CA LYS A 34 -2.75 -6.07 3.80
C LYS A 34 -4.11 -6.72 4.08
N ILE A 35 -4.17 -8.05 4.10
CA ILE A 35 -5.41 -8.81 4.24
C ILE A 35 -5.62 -9.19 5.69
N ASN A 36 -6.78 -8.89 6.22
CA ASN A 36 -7.18 -9.34 7.55
C ASN A 36 -7.91 -10.67 7.52
N GLU A 37 -8.84 -10.83 6.58
CA GLU A 37 -9.72 -11.99 6.51
C GLU A 37 -10.22 -12.19 5.07
N LEU A 38 -10.48 -13.45 4.70
CA LEU A 38 -11.23 -13.82 3.51
C LEU A 38 -12.55 -14.46 3.94
N CYS A 39 -13.66 -14.05 3.35
CA CYS A 39 -14.94 -14.69 3.63
C CYS A 39 -15.78 -14.84 2.36
N PRO A 40 -16.65 -15.86 2.30
CA PRO A 40 -17.60 -16.01 1.21
C PRO A 40 -18.49 -14.79 1.04
N TYR A 41 -18.87 -14.51 -0.19
CA TYR A 41 -19.83 -13.47 -0.51
C TYR A 41 -21.14 -13.65 0.26
N GLN A 42 -21.66 -12.54 0.77
CA GLN A 42 -22.99 -12.43 1.34
C GLN A 42 -23.61 -11.16 0.77
N GLU A 43 -24.87 -11.23 0.35
CA GLU A 43 -25.53 -10.06 -0.21
C GLU A 43 -25.52 -8.89 0.79
N PRO A 44 -24.89 -7.76 0.43
CA PRO A 44 -24.78 -6.63 1.34
C PRO A 44 -26.08 -5.81 1.36
N THR A 45 -26.35 -5.15 2.47
CA THR A 45 -27.45 -4.18 2.57
C THR A 45 -27.06 -2.89 1.85
N MET A 46 -27.82 -2.51 0.84
CA MET A 46 -27.58 -1.30 0.07
C MET A 46 -27.69 -0.04 0.93
N VAL A 47 -26.80 0.91 0.71
CA VAL A 47 -26.81 2.23 1.37
C VAL A 47 -27.26 3.29 0.36
N PRO A 48 -28.36 4.02 0.64
CA PRO A 48 -28.81 5.08 -0.26
C PRO A 48 -27.77 6.20 -0.40
N ASN A 49 -27.61 6.72 -1.62
CA ASN A 49 -26.68 7.82 -1.94
C ASN A 49 -25.21 7.55 -1.61
N ALA A 50 -24.81 6.29 -1.51
CA ALA A 50 -23.40 5.91 -1.35
C ALA A 50 -22.62 6.18 -2.65
N HIS A 51 -21.28 6.19 -2.54
CA HIS A 51 -20.38 6.27 -3.69
C HIS A 51 -20.65 5.12 -4.66
N GLU A 52 -20.48 5.35 -5.97
CA GLU A 52 -20.79 4.34 -7.01
C GLU A 52 -20.06 3.00 -6.86
N TYR A 53 -18.88 3.00 -6.24
CA TYR A 53 -18.12 1.77 -5.97
C TYR A 53 -18.62 1.03 -4.73
N ILE A 54 -19.41 1.67 -3.85
CA ILE A 54 -19.98 1.03 -2.67
C ILE A 54 -21.14 0.14 -3.10
N GLU A 55 -21.03 -1.15 -2.82
CA GLU A 55 -22.09 -2.12 -3.05
C GLU A 55 -23.11 -2.13 -1.90
N GLY A 56 -22.64 -1.88 -0.69
CA GLY A 56 -23.46 -1.84 0.50
C GLY A 56 -22.62 -1.98 1.77
N ILE A 57 -23.31 -2.45 2.80
CA ILE A 57 -22.70 -2.81 4.09
C ILE A 57 -23.08 -4.23 4.47
N PHE A 58 -22.19 -4.94 5.14
CA PHE A 58 -22.50 -6.21 5.77
C PHE A 58 -21.92 -6.26 7.18
N MET A 59 -22.44 -7.14 8.02
CA MET A 59 -22.09 -7.16 9.44
C MET A 59 -21.73 -8.57 9.92
N PRO A 60 -20.51 -9.05 9.61
CA PRO A 60 -20.02 -10.29 10.17
C PRO A 60 -19.65 -10.09 11.64
N ARG A 61 -20.14 -10.95 12.54
CA ARG A 61 -19.78 -10.96 13.96
C ARG A 61 -19.93 -9.58 14.64
N GLU A 62 -21.06 -8.89 14.41
CA GLU A 62 -21.39 -7.56 15.00
C GLU A 62 -20.49 -6.40 14.57
N ARG A 63 -19.64 -6.57 13.55
CA ARG A 63 -18.81 -5.52 13.02
C ARG A 63 -19.35 -5.03 11.68
N LEU A 64 -19.65 -3.73 11.60
CA LEU A 64 -20.11 -3.10 10.36
C LEU A 64 -18.92 -2.93 9.40
N ILE A 65 -19.04 -3.45 8.18
CA ILE A 65 -18.00 -3.39 7.14
C ILE A 65 -18.62 -2.84 5.85
N THR A 66 -17.98 -1.82 5.28
CA THR A 66 -18.34 -1.29 3.96
C THR A 66 -17.84 -2.22 2.88
N VAL A 67 -18.70 -2.54 1.90
CA VAL A 67 -18.37 -3.37 0.75
C VAL A 67 -18.13 -2.51 -0.47
N ILE A 68 -16.94 -2.65 -1.05
CA ILE A 68 -16.55 -2.03 -2.32
C ILE A 68 -16.66 -3.09 -3.42
N ASN A 69 -17.41 -2.80 -4.47
CA ASN A 69 -17.45 -3.59 -5.68
C ASN A 69 -16.19 -3.33 -6.52
N LEU A 70 -15.26 -4.26 -6.47
CA LEU A 70 -13.97 -4.08 -7.14
C LEU A 70 -14.09 -4.05 -8.66
N ALA A 71 -15.07 -4.76 -9.24
CA ALA A 71 -15.33 -4.72 -10.67
C ALA A 71 -15.73 -3.30 -11.13
N LYS A 72 -16.59 -2.62 -10.36
CA LYS A 72 -16.95 -1.22 -10.64
C LYS A 72 -15.76 -0.28 -10.48
N ALA A 73 -14.99 -0.44 -9.41
CA ALA A 73 -13.81 0.40 -9.16
C ALA A 73 -12.74 0.26 -10.25
N LEU A 74 -12.62 -0.94 -10.84
CA LEU A 74 -11.68 -1.22 -11.94
C LEU A 74 -12.27 -0.96 -13.32
N GLY A 75 -13.56 -0.66 -13.44
CA GLY A 75 -14.23 -0.46 -14.73
C GLY A 75 -14.31 -1.74 -15.57
N VAL A 76 -14.34 -2.92 -14.95
CA VAL A 76 -14.43 -4.21 -15.65
C VAL A 76 -15.82 -4.84 -15.47
N PRO A 77 -16.29 -5.63 -16.45
CA PRO A 77 -17.59 -6.27 -16.34
C PRO A 77 -17.59 -7.30 -15.20
N SER A 78 -18.70 -7.33 -14.43
CA SER A 78 -18.95 -8.38 -13.44
C SER A 78 -19.71 -9.54 -14.08
N SER A 79 -19.41 -10.79 -13.66
CA SER A 79 -20.27 -11.93 -13.99
C SER A 79 -21.54 -11.85 -13.12
N GLY A 80 -22.66 -12.31 -13.63
CA GLY A 80 -23.89 -12.37 -12.85
C GLY A 80 -23.95 -13.57 -11.88
N ASP A 81 -22.98 -14.47 -11.92
CA ASP A 81 -22.88 -15.63 -11.03
C ASP A 81 -21.99 -15.30 -9.83
N THR A 82 -22.58 -15.32 -8.65
CA THR A 82 -21.91 -15.00 -7.38
C THR A 82 -21.55 -16.25 -6.55
N SER A 83 -21.68 -17.45 -7.13
CA SER A 83 -21.49 -18.71 -6.39
C SER A 83 -20.07 -18.92 -5.86
N HIS A 84 -19.08 -18.31 -6.47
CA HIS A 84 -17.67 -18.37 -6.08
C HIS A 84 -17.12 -17.05 -5.55
N ASP A 85 -17.98 -16.04 -5.46
CA ASP A 85 -17.58 -14.71 -5.06
C ASP A 85 -17.13 -14.67 -3.61
N MET A 86 -16.14 -13.83 -3.35
CA MET A 86 -15.48 -13.72 -2.06
C MET A 86 -15.32 -12.24 -1.67
N TYR A 87 -15.20 -12.02 -0.38
CA TYR A 87 -14.74 -10.76 0.18
C TYR A 87 -13.30 -10.87 0.64
N ILE A 88 -12.46 -9.94 0.18
CA ILE A 88 -11.14 -9.67 0.74
C ILE A 88 -11.31 -8.52 1.74
N ILE A 89 -11.20 -8.82 3.05
CA ILE A 89 -11.36 -7.82 4.10
C ILE A 89 -10.01 -7.27 4.48
N THR A 90 -9.89 -5.96 4.45
CA THR A 90 -8.69 -5.21 4.82
C THR A 90 -8.96 -4.24 5.96
N ASN A 91 -7.91 -3.72 6.56
CA ASN A 91 -8.02 -2.69 7.58
C ASN A 91 -7.00 -1.58 7.30
N PHE A 92 -7.43 -0.53 6.63
CA PHE A 92 -6.61 0.64 6.37
C PHE A 92 -7.05 1.78 7.30
N ASN A 93 -6.11 2.35 8.05
CA ASN A 93 -6.38 3.47 8.96
C ASN A 93 -7.56 3.23 9.93
N ARG A 94 -7.71 2.01 10.46
CA ARG A 94 -8.82 1.54 11.32
C ARG A 94 -10.16 1.45 10.58
N LEU A 95 -10.17 1.60 9.27
CA LEU A 95 -11.36 1.43 8.44
C LEU A 95 -11.38 -0.01 7.91
N HIS A 96 -12.36 -0.78 8.36
CA HIS A 96 -12.58 -2.12 7.84
C HIS A 96 -13.37 -2.03 6.54
N THR A 97 -12.77 -2.53 5.46
CA THR A 97 -13.37 -2.51 4.13
C THR A 97 -13.30 -3.91 3.53
N ALA A 98 -14.39 -4.37 2.95
CA ALA A 98 -14.47 -5.60 2.18
C ALA A 98 -14.45 -5.28 0.69
N PHE A 99 -13.59 -5.94 -0.04
CA PHE A 99 -13.53 -5.84 -1.50
C PHE A 99 -14.18 -7.08 -2.11
N HIS A 100 -15.23 -6.86 -2.88
CA HIS A 100 -15.94 -7.92 -3.57
C HIS A 100 -15.16 -8.35 -4.81
N VAL A 101 -14.74 -9.62 -4.86
CA VAL A 101 -14.01 -10.27 -5.95
C VAL A 101 -14.74 -11.53 -6.38
N GLN A 102 -14.58 -11.95 -7.64
CA GLN A 102 -15.32 -13.10 -8.18
C GLN A 102 -14.74 -14.45 -7.74
N GLN A 103 -13.43 -14.52 -7.57
CA GLN A 103 -12.78 -15.76 -7.13
C GLN A 103 -11.43 -15.47 -6.52
N VAL A 104 -11.08 -16.14 -5.45
CA VAL A 104 -9.71 -16.19 -4.89
C VAL A 104 -9.07 -17.49 -5.37
N LEU A 105 -7.87 -17.41 -5.96
CA LEU A 105 -7.17 -18.54 -6.55
C LEU A 105 -6.10 -19.13 -5.64
N GLY A 106 -5.36 -18.29 -4.92
CA GLY A 106 -4.31 -18.75 -4.01
C GLY A 106 -3.25 -17.71 -3.73
N ILE A 107 -2.27 -18.10 -2.92
CA ILE A 107 -1.14 -17.24 -2.54
C ILE A 107 0.12 -17.68 -3.28
N HIS A 108 0.83 -16.73 -3.83
CA HIS A 108 2.11 -16.93 -4.52
C HIS A 108 3.22 -16.15 -3.86
N ARG A 109 4.40 -16.72 -3.76
CA ARG A 109 5.61 -16.00 -3.40
C ARG A 109 6.26 -15.47 -4.66
N VAL A 110 6.45 -14.17 -4.72
CA VAL A 110 6.98 -13.45 -5.88
C VAL A 110 8.14 -12.60 -5.44
N SER A 111 9.27 -12.69 -6.13
CA SER A 111 10.38 -11.78 -5.87
C SER A 111 10.03 -10.37 -6.34
N TRP A 112 10.40 -9.36 -5.57
CA TRP A 112 10.26 -7.96 -5.97
C TRP A 112 10.91 -7.65 -7.32
N LYS A 113 11.95 -8.41 -7.70
CA LYS A 113 12.62 -8.28 -9.01
C LYS A 113 11.74 -8.71 -10.18
N ASP A 114 10.74 -9.55 -9.91
CA ASP A 114 9.81 -10.08 -10.92
C ASP A 114 8.54 -9.22 -11.03
N ILE A 115 8.45 -8.15 -10.24
CA ILE A 115 7.35 -7.19 -10.27
C ILE A 115 7.81 -5.96 -11.05
N ALA A 116 7.30 -5.81 -12.26
CA ALA A 116 7.55 -4.64 -13.10
C ALA A 116 6.66 -3.47 -12.66
N LYS A 117 7.24 -2.27 -12.57
CA LYS A 117 6.44 -1.04 -12.34
C LYS A 117 5.62 -0.75 -13.60
N PRO A 118 4.31 -0.45 -13.49
CA PRO A 118 3.51 0.01 -14.62
C PRO A 118 4.11 1.32 -15.18
N ASP A 119 4.24 1.41 -16.50
CA ASP A 119 4.67 2.67 -17.12
C ASP A 119 3.57 3.75 -17.00
N SER A 120 3.93 5.00 -17.33
CA SER A 120 3.01 6.13 -17.23
C SER A 120 1.79 6.01 -18.15
N THR A 121 1.89 5.23 -19.22
CA THR A 121 0.79 4.97 -20.15
C THR A 121 -0.27 4.06 -19.52
N ILE A 122 0.18 3.06 -18.77
CA ILE A 122 -0.69 2.11 -18.06
C ILE A 122 -1.23 2.73 -16.75
N SER A 123 -0.39 3.46 -16.03
CA SER A 123 -0.75 4.06 -14.74
C SER A 123 -1.56 5.37 -14.84
N GLY A 124 -1.91 5.82 -16.05
CA GLY A 124 -2.77 6.98 -16.25
C GLY A 124 -2.29 8.26 -15.54
N ASN A 125 -1.01 8.63 -15.69
CA ASN A 125 -0.38 9.77 -15.01
C ASN A 125 -0.48 9.71 -13.45
N GLY A 126 -0.30 8.51 -12.87
CA GLY A 126 -0.34 8.31 -11.43
C GLY A 126 -1.74 8.18 -10.82
N LYS A 127 -2.80 8.22 -11.63
CA LYS A 127 -4.18 8.00 -11.18
C LYS A 127 -4.59 6.51 -11.13
N GLY A 128 -3.86 5.63 -11.82
CA GLY A 128 -4.16 4.21 -11.84
C GLY A 128 -3.94 3.54 -10.48
N VAL A 129 -4.74 2.52 -10.19
CA VAL A 129 -4.68 1.72 -8.95
C VAL A 129 -3.71 0.54 -9.04
N ALA A 130 -3.01 0.36 -10.15
CA ALA A 130 -2.00 -0.67 -10.34
C ALA A 130 -0.64 -0.20 -9.79
N THR A 131 -0.04 -0.97 -8.89
CA THR A 131 1.29 -0.70 -8.32
C THR A 131 2.38 -1.55 -8.94
N GLY A 132 2.02 -2.71 -9.50
CA GLY A 132 2.97 -3.62 -10.11
C GLY A 132 2.32 -4.55 -11.13
N ILE A 133 3.15 -5.17 -11.96
CA ILE A 133 2.75 -6.22 -12.91
C ILE A 133 3.73 -7.36 -12.77
N THR A 134 3.23 -8.57 -12.57
CA THR A 134 4.04 -9.78 -12.52
C THR A 134 3.47 -10.88 -13.40
N LYS A 135 4.26 -11.93 -13.63
CA LYS A 135 3.82 -13.09 -14.42
C LYS A 135 3.98 -14.36 -13.60
N ILE A 136 2.87 -15.06 -13.35
CA ILE A 136 2.84 -16.31 -12.60
C ILE A 136 2.20 -17.39 -13.47
N ASN A 137 2.87 -18.50 -13.64
CA ASN A 137 2.39 -19.65 -14.45
C ASN A 137 1.90 -19.23 -15.85
N GLY A 138 2.60 -18.29 -16.49
CA GLY A 138 2.26 -17.79 -17.82
C GLY A 138 1.17 -16.72 -17.86
N ARG A 139 0.48 -16.43 -16.74
CA ARG A 139 -0.57 -15.41 -16.62
C ARG A 139 0.01 -14.09 -16.13
N ILE A 140 -0.50 -12.99 -16.64
CA ILE A 140 -0.19 -11.66 -16.15
C ILE A 140 -1.09 -11.37 -14.95
N ILE A 141 -0.50 -10.92 -13.85
CA ILE A 141 -1.20 -10.51 -12.64
C ILE A 141 -0.89 -9.04 -12.38
N ILE A 142 -1.92 -8.24 -12.23
CA ILE A 142 -1.81 -6.82 -11.93
C ILE A 142 -1.93 -6.65 -10.41
N VAL A 143 -0.90 -6.16 -9.76
CA VAL A 143 -0.90 -5.87 -8.32
C VAL A 143 -1.62 -4.55 -8.08
N LEU A 144 -2.62 -4.58 -7.19
CA LEU A 144 -3.50 -3.44 -6.94
C LEU A 144 -3.20 -2.76 -5.59
N ASP A 145 -3.36 -1.44 -5.60
CA ASP A 145 -3.36 -0.59 -4.42
C ASP A 145 -4.80 -0.42 -3.89
N PHE A 146 -5.16 -1.21 -2.89
CA PHE A 146 -6.48 -1.13 -2.27
C PHE A 146 -6.66 0.13 -1.41
N GLU A 147 -5.58 0.67 -0.85
CA GLU A 147 -5.63 1.91 -0.08
C GLU A 147 -6.03 3.09 -0.95
N LYS A 148 -5.50 3.10 -2.19
CA LYS A 148 -5.85 4.12 -3.16
C LYS A 148 -7.33 4.05 -3.55
N ILE A 149 -7.88 2.84 -3.72
CA ILE A 149 -9.31 2.65 -3.99
C ILE A 149 -10.16 3.16 -2.80
N VAL A 150 -9.77 2.83 -1.56
CA VAL A 150 -10.46 3.33 -0.36
C VAL A 150 -10.40 4.85 -0.28
N THR A 151 -9.25 5.45 -0.58
CA THR A 151 -9.08 6.91 -0.58
C THR A 151 -9.92 7.60 -1.66
N GLU A 152 -10.14 6.97 -2.81
CA GLU A 152 -11.02 7.48 -3.85
C GLU A 152 -12.48 7.47 -3.41
N VAL A 153 -12.92 6.39 -2.74
CA VAL A 153 -14.28 6.24 -2.20
C VAL A 153 -14.51 7.18 -1.01
N ASN A 154 -13.53 7.34 -0.16
CA ASN A 154 -13.58 8.21 1.00
C ASN A 154 -12.30 9.07 1.10
N PRO A 155 -12.28 10.23 0.44
CA PRO A 155 -11.12 11.13 0.46
C PRO A 155 -10.71 11.61 1.86
N GLU A 156 -11.60 11.46 2.86
CA GLU A 156 -11.29 11.79 4.25
C GLU A 156 -10.31 10.82 4.91
N THR A 157 -10.10 9.65 4.34
CA THR A 157 -9.14 8.66 4.85
C THR A 157 -7.71 8.94 4.42
N GLY A 158 -7.52 9.77 3.39
CA GLY A 158 -6.21 10.19 2.90
C GLY A 158 -5.63 11.37 3.69
N LEU A 159 -4.34 11.62 3.51
CA LEU A 159 -3.67 12.81 4.05
C LEU A 159 -4.27 14.07 3.42
N LYS A 160 -4.86 14.95 4.24
CA LYS A 160 -5.43 16.22 3.78
C LYS A 160 -4.38 17.32 3.85
N LEU A 161 -4.02 17.89 2.71
CA LEU A 161 -3.16 19.08 2.63
C LEU A 161 -3.71 20.23 3.47
N SER A 162 -5.04 20.39 3.54
CA SER A 162 -5.69 21.41 4.35
C SER A 162 -5.47 21.25 5.87
N GLU A 163 -5.38 20.02 6.36
CA GLU A 163 -5.06 19.76 7.77
C GLU A 163 -3.61 20.09 8.08
N ILE A 164 -2.72 19.79 7.13
CA ILE A 164 -1.31 20.17 7.21
C ILE A 164 -1.17 21.70 7.19
N GLU A 165 -1.96 22.38 6.36
CA GLU A 165 -1.98 23.85 6.31
C GLU A 165 -2.52 24.50 7.57
N ALA A 166 -3.42 23.86 8.27
CA ALA A 166 -3.98 24.31 9.54
C ALA A 166 -3.03 24.10 10.74
N MET A 167 -1.98 23.30 10.60
CA MET A 167 -0.97 23.13 11.64
C MET A 167 -0.18 24.44 11.81
N GLY A 168 -0.18 25.00 13.01
CA GLY A 168 0.64 26.17 13.34
C GLY A 168 2.15 25.87 13.20
N GLU A 169 2.94 26.91 12.96
CA GLU A 169 4.40 26.78 12.94
C GLU A 169 4.92 26.35 14.31
N ARG A 170 5.80 25.35 14.32
CA ARG A 170 6.46 24.83 15.52
C ARG A 170 7.91 25.25 15.56
N SER A 171 8.48 25.24 16.76
CA SER A 171 9.91 25.50 16.96
C SER A 171 10.75 24.56 16.13
N ARG A 172 11.82 25.06 15.55
CA ARG A 172 12.77 24.29 14.74
C ARG A 172 13.38 23.15 15.57
N ILE A 173 13.36 21.95 15.01
CA ILE A 173 13.92 20.73 15.59
C ILE A 173 15.09 20.31 14.69
N ASP A 174 16.26 20.16 15.28
CA ASP A 174 17.51 19.87 14.58
C ASP A 174 17.74 18.34 14.49
N TYR A 175 16.78 17.63 13.89
CA TYR A 175 16.90 16.22 13.59
C TYR A 175 16.98 16.00 12.08
N THR A 176 17.91 15.16 11.66
CA THR A 176 18.01 14.71 10.28
C THR A 176 17.12 13.49 10.07
N ILE A 177 16.19 13.59 9.14
CA ILE A 177 15.22 12.53 8.80
C ILE A 177 15.45 12.10 7.36
N LEU A 178 15.72 10.82 7.14
CA LEU A 178 15.74 10.22 5.82
C LEU A 178 14.34 9.73 5.48
N LEU A 179 13.85 10.09 4.29
CA LEU A 179 12.53 9.70 3.78
C LEU A 179 12.73 8.82 2.56
N ALA A 180 12.08 7.66 2.55
CA ALA A 180 12.05 6.78 1.39
C ALA A 180 10.59 6.51 0.98
N GLU A 181 10.20 7.06 -0.17
CA GLU A 181 8.82 7.02 -0.67
C GLU A 181 8.84 7.10 -2.19
N ASP A 182 8.20 6.15 -2.88
CA ASP A 182 8.23 6.07 -4.34
C ASP A 182 7.12 6.91 -5.01
N SER A 183 6.12 7.36 -4.25
CA SER A 183 5.11 8.29 -4.72
C SER A 183 5.61 9.74 -4.59
N PRO A 184 5.86 10.46 -5.69
CA PRO A 184 6.32 11.85 -5.62
C PRO A 184 5.34 12.77 -4.88
N LEU A 185 4.04 12.49 -5.00
CA LEU A 185 3.00 13.26 -4.31
C LEU A 185 3.07 13.05 -2.79
N LEU A 186 3.16 11.80 -2.35
CA LEU A 186 3.22 11.47 -0.92
C LEU A 186 4.52 11.95 -0.30
N LEU A 187 5.65 11.81 -1.01
CA LEU A 187 6.94 12.34 -0.58
C LEU A 187 6.89 13.86 -0.36
N GLU A 188 6.30 14.61 -1.29
CA GLU A 188 6.12 16.06 -1.13
C GLU A 188 5.17 16.42 0.03
N MET A 189 4.12 15.63 0.25
CA MET A 189 3.22 15.81 1.40
C MET A 189 3.94 15.54 2.72
N LEU A 190 4.72 14.47 2.82
CA LEU A 190 5.54 14.15 3.99
C LEU A 190 6.54 15.27 4.29
N LYS A 191 7.25 15.76 3.26
CA LYS A 191 8.17 16.90 3.41
C LYS A 191 7.46 18.13 3.95
N LYS A 192 6.30 18.49 3.41
CA LYS A 192 5.50 19.63 3.88
C LYS A 192 5.06 19.46 5.33
N CYS A 193 4.55 18.28 5.69
CA CYS A 193 4.16 17.94 7.05
C CYS A 193 5.30 18.11 8.04
N LEU A 194 6.42 17.49 7.75
CA LEU A 194 7.58 17.48 8.62
C LEU A 194 8.21 18.88 8.75
N THR A 195 8.28 19.63 7.65
CA THR A 195 8.78 21.01 7.68
C THR A 195 7.89 21.89 8.56
N LYS A 196 6.56 21.78 8.44
CA LYS A 196 5.63 22.50 9.33
C LYS A 196 5.71 22.04 10.79
N ALA A 197 6.01 20.78 11.02
CA ALA A 197 6.26 20.25 12.36
C ALA A 197 7.59 20.72 12.96
N GLY A 198 8.41 21.49 12.21
CA GLY A 198 9.67 22.07 12.67
C GLY A 198 10.93 21.30 12.24
N TYR A 199 10.78 20.19 11.51
CA TYR A 199 11.93 19.42 11.00
C TYR A 199 12.43 20.02 9.68
N SER A 200 13.66 20.52 9.65
CA SER A 200 14.23 21.20 8.48
C SER A 200 15.29 20.39 7.74
N HIS A 201 15.84 19.35 8.37
CA HIS A 201 16.87 18.50 7.78
C HIS A 201 16.25 17.20 7.25
N LEU A 202 15.66 17.27 6.04
CA LEU A 202 15.01 16.13 5.40
C LEU A 202 15.86 15.66 4.22
N ILE A 203 16.12 14.35 4.15
CA ILE A 203 16.84 13.70 3.06
C ILE A 203 15.81 12.82 2.31
N PRO A 204 15.18 13.33 1.23
CA PRO A 204 14.22 12.57 0.46
C PRO A 204 14.92 11.62 -0.49
N THR A 205 14.39 10.41 -0.61
CA THR A 205 14.77 9.39 -1.59
C THR A 205 13.51 8.78 -2.20
N THR A 206 13.61 8.30 -3.43
CA THR A 206 12.46 7.86 -4.24
C THR A 206 12.29 6.34 -4.29
N ASN A 207 13.16 5.61 -3.62
CA ASN A 207 13.11 4.14 -3.50
C ASN A 207 14.04 3.66 -2.39
N GLY A 208 13.87 2.39 -1.98
CA GLY A 208 14.66 1.80 -0.91
C GLY A 208 16.16 1.67 -1.24
N LEU A 209 16.51 1.40 -2.50
CA LEU A 209 17.91 1.30 -2.93
C LEU A 209 18.64 2.65 -2.82
N GLU A 210 17.98 3.74 -3.21
CA GLU A 210 18.53 5.11 -3.07
C GLU A 210 18.71 5.46 -1.59
N ALA A 211 17.72 5.12 -0.75
CA ALA A 211 17.80 5.29 0.69
C ALA A 211 18.98 4.53 1.30
N TRP A 212 19.12 3.25 0.94
CA TRP A 212 20.22 2.41 1.40
C TRP A 212 21.59 2.96 0.96
N ASN A 213 21.75 3.31 -0.33
CA ASN A 213 22.99 3.86 -0.84
C ASN A 213 23.34 5.19 -0.18
N THR A 214 22.35 5.99 0.17
CA THR A 214 22.55 7.25 0.90
C THR A 214 23.05 6.99 2.31
N LEU A 215 22.44 6.06 3.04
CA LEU A 215 22.89 5.64 4.37
C LEU A 215 24.30 5.04 4.32
N ASP A 216 24.58 4.13 3.40
CA ASP A 216 25.89 3.47 3.27
C ASP A 216 27.00 4.49 2.98
N ARG A 217 26.74 5.47 2.09
CA ARG A 217 27.66 6.56 1.83
C ARG A 217 27.92 7.42 3.08
N MET A 218 26.86 7.85 3.77
CA MET A 218 26.98 8.65 5.00
C MET A 218 27.78 7.92 6.07
N MET A 219 27.58 6.61 6.24
CA MET A 219 28.31 5.79 7.19
C MET A 219 29.79 5.67 6.81
N LYS A 220 30.11 5.50 5.53
CA LYS A 220 31.50 5.48 5.02
C LYS A 220 32.21 6.82 5.20
N ASP A 221 31.47 7.92 5.14
CA ASP A 221 31.95 9.28 5.40
C ASP A 221 32.08 9.62 6.89
N GLY A 222 31.77 8.64 7.79
CA GLY A 222 31.94 8.75 9.24
C GLY A 222 30.74 9.28 10.00
N ALA A 223 29.55 9.29 9.38
CA ALA A 223 28.32 9.65 10.09
C ALA A 223 27.97 8.64 11.20
N VAL A 224 27.41 9.15 12.28
CA VAL A 224 27.01 8.37 13.46
C VAL A 224 25.49 8.29 13.52
N ILE A 225 24.95 7.06 13.48
CA ILE A 225 23.51 6.81 13.64
C ILE A 225 23.06 7.31 15.01
N GLY A 226 21.92 7.98 15.04
CA GLY A 226 21.35 8.61 16.24
C GLY A 226 21.86 10.05 16.48
N LYS A 227 22.94 10.48 15.80
CA LYS A 227 23.44 11.84 15.84
C LYS A 227 23.25 12.54 14.49
N ASP A 228 23.84 11.99 13.43
CA ASP A 228 23.82 12.60 12.11
C ASP A 228 22.59 12.15 11.28
N ILE A 229 21.97 11.00 11.66
CA ILE A 229 20.67 10.55 11.19
C ILE A 229 19.85 10.15 12.39
N SER A 230 18.76 10.87 12.64
CA SER A 230 17.94 10.71 13.85
C SER A 230 16.75 9.76 13.61
N LEU A 231 16.23 9.73 12.38
CA LEU A 231 15.03 8.95 12.03
C LEU A 231 15.07 8.56 10.55
N VAL A 232 14.54 7.38 10.26
CA VAL A 232 14.24 6.93 8.90
C VAL A 232 12.74 6.68 8.83
N ILE A 233 12.07 7.30 7.86
CA ILE A 233 10.66 7.05 7.52
C ILE A 233 10.67 6.42 6.14
N THR A 234 10.17 5.19 6.03
CA THR A 234 10.18 4.44 4.78
C THR A 234 8.82 3.82 4.53
N ASP A 235 8.36 3.87 3.28
CA ASP A 235 7.34 2.94 2.84
C ASP A 235 7.92 1.51 2.81
N ILE A 236 7.07 0.52 3.05
CA ILE A 236 7.46 -0.90 3.07
C ILE A 236 7.36 -1.50 1.66
N GLU A 237 6.46 -0.98 0.83
CA GLU A 237 6.15 -1.52 -0.49
C GLU A 237 6.67 -0.60 -1.61
N MET A 238 7.98 -0.52 -1.76
CA MET A 238 8.60 0.24 -2.84
C MET A 238 9.24 -0.68 -3.88
N PRO A 239 9.11 -0.39 -5.19
CA PRO A 239 9.92 -1.05 -6.21
C PRO A 239 11.39 -0.68 -6.03
N GLN A 240 12.28 -1.61 -6.24
CA GLN A 240 13.75 -1.47 -6.08
C GLN A 240 14.18 -1.26 -4.63
N MET A 241 14.15 -2.33 -3.86
CA MET A 241 14.97 -2.47 -2.67
C MET A 241 16.25 -3.20 -3.00
#